data_92b2c4b3ae5711a2aeb4253d8bb1bc45
#
_entry.id   92b2c4b3ae5711a2aeb4253d8bb1bc45
#
_cell.length_a   1.000
_cell.length_b   1.000
_cell.length_c   1.000
_cell.angle_alpha   90.00
_cell.angle_beta   90.00
_cell.angle_gamma   90.00
#
_symmetry.space_group_name_H-M   'P 1'
#
loop_
_entity.id
_entity.type
_entity.pdbx_description
1 polymer ?
#
loop_
_entity_poly.entity_id
_entity_poly.type
_entity_poly.pdbx_seq_one_letter_code
_entity_poly.pdbx_strand_id
1 'polypeptide(L)'
;TTGNNNTGLGYGALSDATTGANNTIIGALAGDALTTGIDNVALGYTALGVEDTSSRNTAVGFESLANQNLSASSGYNAALGYQAAASLTTGIYTVALGGRALGGGAITGAGNIGIGYKAGYAITSGADNVAIGHQALMTEDGDGRNVAIGTSALTNQNAGADAYNVAVGYDTGLSVTTGIK
;
A
#
# COMPACT_ATOMS: atom_id res chain seq x y z
N THR A 1 -23.30 9.10 -15.99
CA THR A 1 -22.55 7.86 -15.68
C THR A 1 -23.32 6.65 -16.18
N THR A 2 -22.64 5.65 -16.69
CA THR A 2 -23.25 4.36 -17.10
C THR A 2 -22.80 3.20 -16.19
N GLY A 3 -21.96 3.49 -15.18
CA GLY A 3 -21.52 2.50 -14.20
C GLY A 3 -22.65 2.01 -13.30
N ASN A 4 -22.69 0.72 -12.99
CA ASN A 4 -23.73 0.08 -12.21
C ASN A 4 -23.22 -0.35 -10.81
N ASN A 5 -24.15 -0.46 -9.87
CA ASN A 5 -23.89 -1.01 -8.54
C ASN A 5 -22.84 -0.25 -7.71
N ASN A 6 -22.69 1.03 -7.91
CA ASN A 6 -21.79 1.85 -7.11
C ASN A 6 -22.50 2.42 -5.88
N THR A 7 -21.81 2.44 -4.74
CA THR A 7 -22.23 3.12 -3.53
C THR A 7 -21.26 4.25 -3.23
N GLY A 8 -21.70 5.50 -3.23
CA GLY A 8 -20.93 6.69 -2.87
C GLY A 8 -21.58 7.43 -1.71
N LEU A 9 -20.85 7.67 -0.62
CA LEU A 9 -21.33 8.44 0.53
C LEU A 9 -20.25 9.39 1.04
N GLY A 10 -20.47 10.67 0.92
CA GLY A 10 -19.55 11.73 1.35
C GLY A 10 -19.42 12.85 0.32
N TYR A 11 -18.88 13.98 0.75
CA TYR A 11 -18.60 15.09 -0.15
C TYR A 11 -17.58 14.69 -1.22
N GLY A 12 -17.92 14.79 -2.50
CA GLY A 12 -17.04 14.43 -3.62
C GLY A 12 -16.75 12.94 -3.77
N ALA A 13 -17.36 12.06 -2.99
CA ALA A 13 -17.16 10.62 -3.17
C ALA A 13 -17.62 10.17 -4.56
N LEU A 14 -16.72 9.48 -5.32
CA LEU A 14 -16.97 9.05 -6.71
C LEU A 14 -17.38 10.18 -7.67
N SER A 15 -16.89 11.43 -7.49
CA SER A 15 -17.34 12.57 -8.30
C SER A 15 -17.09 12.38 -9.79
N ASP A 16 -15.99 11.76 -10.18
CA ASP A 16 -15.57 11.62 -11.57
C ASP A 16 -15.96 10.27 -12.21
N ALA A 17 -16.72 9.43 -11.50
CA ALA A 17 -17.13 8.11 -11.99
C ALA A 17 -17.91 8.20 -13.31
N THR A 18 -17.47 7.49 -14.32
CA THR A 18 -18.11 7.41 -15.65
C THR A 18 -18.71 6.03 -15.95
N THR A 19 -17.88 5.02 -16.10
CA THR A 19 -18.28 3.64 -16.41
C THR A 19 -17.87 2.63 -15.33
N GLY A 20 -17.18 3.07 -14.28
CA GLY A 20 -16.79 2.21 -13.15
C GLY A 20 -17.99 1.54 -12.49
N ALA A 21 -17.82 0.30 -12.03
CA ALA A 21 -18.91 -0.50 -11.48
C ALA A 21 -18.51 -1.25 -10.20
N ASN A 22 -19.49 -1.61 -9.39
CA ASN A 22 -19.32 -2.39 -8.17
C ASN A 22 -18.40 -1.75 -7.13
N ASN A 23 -18.28 -0.43 -7.12
CA ASN A 23 -17.43 0.27 -6.15
C ASN A 23 -18.24 0.64 -4.89
N THR A 24 -17.63 0.46 -3.72
CA THR A 24 -18.16 0.94 -2.44
C THR A 24 -17.22 1.99 -1.89
N ILE A 25 -17.62 3.26 -1.96
CA ILE A 25 -16.78 4.42 -1.68
C ILE A 25 -17.47 5.31 -0.63
N ILE A 26 -16.86 5.42 0.56
CA ILE A 26 -17.44 6.15 1.70
C ILE A 26 -16.37 7.07 2.30
N GLY A 27 -16.64 8.35 2.33
CA GLY A 27 -15.75 9.38 2.88
C GLY A 27 -15.67 10.61 2.00
N ALA A 28 -15.32 11.76 2.57
CA ALA A 28 -15.11 12.95 1.76
C ALA A 28 -13.88 12.74 0.85
N LEU A 29 -14.04 13.06 -0.44
CA LEU A 29 -13.02 12.89 -1.48
C LEU A 29 -12.47 11.45 -1.60
N ALA A 30 -13.20 10.45 -1.12
CA ALA A 30 -12.83 9.05 -1.36
C ALA A 30 -13.11 8.70 -2.82
N GLY A 31 -12.14 8.08 -3.50
CA GLY A 31 -12.26 7.70 -4.91
C GLY A 31 -12.75 8.81 -5.83
N ASP A 32 -12.46 10.06 -5.53
CA ASP A 32 -13.00 11.21 -6.26
C ASP A 32 -12.52 11.26 -7.71
N ALA A 33 -11.30 10.80 -7.99
CA ALA A 33 -10.75 10.67 -9.33
C ALA A 33 -11.11 9.35 -10.05
N LEU A 34 -11.80 8.41 -9.39
CA LEU A 34 -12.09 7.08 -9.96
C LEU A 34 -13.10 7.17 -11.11
N THR A 35 -12.64 6.95 -12.35
CA THR A 35 -13.46 7.07 -13.57
C THR A 35 -14.03 5.73 -14.05
N THR A 36 -13.19 4.76 -14.36
CA THR A 36 -13.56 3.47 -14.97
C THR A 36 -13.23 2.25 -14.12
N GLY A 37 -12.55 2.43 -12.98
CA GLY A 37 -12.17 1.33 -12.08
C GLY A 37 -13.38 0.55 -11.55
N ILE A 38 -13.22 -0.74 -11.35
CA ILE A 38 -14.26 -1.63 -10.87
C ILE A 38 -13.84 -2.40 -9.63
N ASP A 39 -14.84 -2.85 -8.86
CA ASP A 39 -14.64 -3.75 -7.70
C ASP A 39 -13.73 -3.15 -6.62
N ASN A 40 -13.77 -1.83 -6.39
CA ASN A 40 -12.98 -1.17 -5.36
C ASN A 40 -13.81 -0.91 -4.10
N VAL A 41 -13.15 -1.00 -2.94
CA VAL A 41 -13.69 -0.56 -1.65
C VAL A 41 -12.79 0.56 -1.11
N ALA A 42 -13.33 1.76 -0.89
CA ALA A 42 -12.63 2.85 -0.24
C ALA A 42 -13.47 3.42 0.90
N LEU A 43 -12.90 3.43 2.09
CA LEU A 43 -13.56 3.96 3.30
C LEU A 43 -12.60 4.88 4.05
N GLY A 44 -12.82 6.17 4.01
CA GLY A 44 -12.01 7.18 4.69
C GLY A 44 -11.84 8.45 3.86
N TYR A 45 -11.39 9.52 4.50
CA TYR A 45 -11.04 10.77 3.81
C TYR A 45 -9.93 10.51 2.80
N THR A 46 -10.10 10.89 1.53
CA THR A 46 -9.18 10.68 0.39
C THR A 46 -8.65 9.24 0.24
N ALA A 47 -9.35 8.24 0.78
CA ALA A 47 -9.01 6.85 0.49
C ALA A 47 -9.17 6.58 -1.02
N LEU A 48 -8.13 6.04 -1.68
CA LEU A 48 -8.08 5.83 -3.13
C LEU A 48 -8.31 7.13 -3.95
N GLY A 49 -7.77 8.28 -3.46
CA GLY A 49 -8.15 9.60 -3.97
C GLY A 49 -7.59 9.96 -5.34
N VAL A 50 -6.43 9.44 -5.76
CA VAL A 50 -5.78 9.78 -7.05
C VAL A 50 -6.04 8.71 -8.13
N GLU A 51 -6.62 7.59 -7.77
CA GLU A 51 -6.85 6.48 -8.69
C GLU A 51 -7.96 6.79 -9.69
N ASP A 52 -7.68 6.65 -10.98
CA ASP A 52 -8.67 6.94 -12.01
C ASP A 52 -9.23 5.66 -12.68
N THR A 53 -8.44 4.65 -12.93
CA THR A 53 -8.83 3.48 -13.73
C THR A 53 -8.58 2.12 -13.09
N SER A 54 -7.87 2.04 -11.95
CA SER A 54 -7.53 0.74 -11.39
C SER A 54 -8.70 0.05 -10.68
N SER A 55 -8.54 -1.23 -10.51
CA SER A 55 -9.61 -2.12 -10.04
C SER A 55 -9.14 -3.03 -8.91
N ARG A 56 -10.12 -3.55 -8.14
CA ARG A 56 -9.89 -4.60 -7.13
C ARG A 56 -8.96 -4.18 -6.00
N ASN A 57 -9.11 -2.93 -5.56
CA ASN A 57 -8.38 -2.41 -4.41
C ASN A 57 -9.30 -2.28 -3.20
N THR A 58 -8.73 -2.49 -2.02
CA THR A 58 -9.40 -2.23 -0.74
C THR A 58 -8.59 -1.20 0.04
N ALA A 59 -9.15 -0.01 0.25
CA ALA A 59 -8.53 1.10 0.96
C ALA A 59 -9.41 1.51 2.14
N VAL A 60 -9.00 1.20 3.38
CA VAL A 60 -9.77 1.54 4.59
C VAL A 60 -8.91 2.35 5.54
N GLY A 61 -9.28 3.61 5.75
CA GLY A 61 -8.57 4.54 6.62
C GLY A 61 -8.33 5.89 5.95
N PHE A 62 -8.00 6.89 6.77
CA PHE A 62 -7.60 8.22 6.30
C PHE A 62 -6.39 8.10 5.38
N GLU A 63 -6.49 8.61 4.15
CA GLU A 63 -5.44 8.58 3.11
C GLU A 63 -4.87 7.18 2.81
N SER A 64 -5.62 6.10 2.99
CA SER A 64 -5.15 4.77 2.57
C SER A 64 -5.16 4.67 1.04
N LEU A 65 -4.09 4.14 0.42
CA LEU A 65 -3.88 4.08 -1.04
C LEU A 65 -4.10 5.44 -1.75
N ALA A 66 -3.83 6.56 -1.07
CA ALA A 66 -4.22 7.88 -1.56
C ALA A 66 -3.56 8.28 -2.89
N ASN A 67 -2.34 7.81 -3.16
CA ASN A 67 -1.57 8.18 -4.35
C ASN A 67 -1.45 7.04 -5.40
N GLN A 68 -2.23 5.97 -5.26
CA GLN A 68 -2.20 4.90 -6.23
C GLN A 68 -2.67 5.38 -7.60
N ASN A 69 -1.95 5.01 -8.66
CA ASN A 69 -2.34 5.29 -10.05
C ASN A 69 -1.75 4.23 -10.98
N LEU A 70 -2.55 3.26 -11.37
CA LEU A 70 -2.10 2.07 -12.11
C LEU A 70 -2.39 2.12 -13.62
N SER A 71 -2.91 3.20 -14.16
CA SER A 71 -3.15 3.38 -15.59
C SER A 71 -3.85 2.16 -16.24
N ALA A 72 -5.05 1.82 -15.77
CA ALA A 72 -5.92 0.76 -16.32
C ALA A 72 -5.54 -0.69 -15.94
N SER A 73 -4.73 -0.91 -14.91
CA SER A 73 -4.41 -2.25 -14.41
C SER A 73 -5.19 -2.57 -13.13
N SER A 74 -5.39 -3.85 -12.83
CA SER A 74 -5.91 -4.27 -11.53
C SER A 74 -4.80 -4.22 -10.48
N GLY A 75 -5.06 -3.54 -9.36
CA GLY A 75 -4.07 -3.40 -8.29
C GLY A 75 -3.98 -4.61 -7.38
N TYR A 76 -5.13 -5.17 -7.01
CA TYR A 76 -5.24 -6.20 -5.97
C TYR A 76 -4.53 -5.80 -4.68
N ASN A 77 -4.56 -4.49 -4.36
CA ASN A 77 -3.93 -3.94 -3.18
C ASN A 77 -4.94 -3.89 -2.03
N ALA A 78 -4.49 -4.23 -0.83
CA ALA A 78 -5.27 -4.14 0.38
C ALA A 78 -4.56 -3.27 1.42
N ALA A 79 -5.12 -2.12 1.74
CA ALA A 79 -4.60 -1.20 2.75
C ALA A 79 -5.65 -0.90 3.82
N LEU A 80 -5.28 -1.13 5.08
CA LEU A 80 -6.12 -0.85 6.23
C LEU A 80 -5.31 -0.12 7.31
N GLY A 81 -5.67 1.13 7.57
CA GLY A 81 -5.05 1.97 8.59
C GLY A 81 -4.81 3.40 8.12
N TYR A 82 -4.51 4.29 9.07
CA TYR A 82 -4.11 5.66 8.80
C TYR A 82 -2.88 5.70 7.89
N GLN A 83 -3.02 6.29 6.70
CA GLN A 83 -1.95 6.38 5.70
C GLN A 83 -1.30 5.04 5.33
N ALA A 84 -2.02 3.92 5.41
CA ALA A 84 -1.52 2.64 4.94
C ALA A 84 -1.36 2.68 3.41
N ALA A 85 -0.16 2.34 2.92
CA ALA A 85 0.23 2.42 1.53
C ALA A 85 -0.10 3.78 0.86
N ALA A 86 -0.08 4.89 1.63
CA ALA A 86 -0.48 6.20 1.12
C ALA A 86 0.36 6.68 -0.06
N SER A 87 1.61 6.27 -0.12
CA SER A 87 2.55 6.64 -1.18
C SER A 87 2.72 5.54 -2.25
N LEU A 88 1.89 4.49 -2.23
CA LEU A 88 1.86 3.49 -3.29
C LEU A 88 1.47 4.17 -4.60
N THR A 89 2.27 3.98 -5.65
CA THR A 89 2.00 4.55 -6.97
C THR A 89 1.61 3.46 -7.98
N THR A 90 2.56 2.68 -8.45
CA THR A 90 2.34 1.65 -9.46
C THR A 90 2.53 0.22 -8.95
N GLY A 91 2.83 0.05 -7.66
CA GLY A 91 2.93 -1.28 -7.04
C GLY A 91 1.58 -2.02 -7.04
N ILE A 92 1.62 -3.32 -7.25
CA ILE A 92 0.47 -4.22 -7.25
C ILE A 92 0.67 -5.37 -6.27
N TYR A 93 -0.41 -6.07 -5.92
CA TYR A 93 -0.36 -7.21 -4.98
C TYR A 93 0.20 -6.85 -3.61
N THR A 94 -0.09 -5.63 -3.16
CA THR A 94 0.42 -5.08 -1.90
C THR A 94 -0.57 -5.30 -0.76
N VAL A 95 -0.08 -5.73 0.41
CA VAL A 95 -0.85 -5.79 1.64
C VAL A 95 -0.23 -4.84 2.66
N ALA A 96 -0.98 -3.82 3.10
CA ALA A 96 -0.55 -2.84 4.09
C ALA A 96 -1.57 -2.76 5.24
N LEU A 97 -1.27 -3.37 6.38
CA LEU A 97 -2.17 -3.37 7.54
C LEU A 97 -1.49 -2.67 8.73
N GLY A 98 -2.01 -1.52 9.11
CA GLY A 98 -1.49 -0.72 10.22
C GLY A 98 -1.17 0.72 9.82
N GLY A 99 -1.06 1.60 10.82
CA GLY A 99 -0.74 3.00 10.56
C GLY A 99 0.61 3.15 9.84
N ARG A 100 0.61 3.80 8.68
CA ARG A 100 1.80 4.02 7.85
C ARG A 100 2.56 2.76 7.43
N ALA A 101 1.96 1.56 7.49
CA ALA A 101 2.51 0.38 6.86
C ALA A 101 2.69 0.66 5.35
N LEU A 102 3.90 0.44 4.81
CA LEU A 102 4.24 0.74 3.41
C LEU A 102 3.85 2.18 2.99
N GLY A 103 3.96 3.17 3.90
CA GLY A 103 3.37 4.50 3.70
C GLY A 103 4.35 5.64 3.40
N GLY A 104 5.66 5.39 3.39
CA GLY A 104 6.68 6.45 3.34
C GLY A 104 7.32 6.70 1.99
N GLY A 105 7.49 5.69 1.17
CA GLY A 105 8.13 5.78 -0.14
C GLY A 105 7.13 5.72 -1.30
N ALA A 106 7.48 6.25 -2.47
CA ALA A 106 6.71 6.07 -3.70
C ALA A 106 6.86 4.61 -4.18
N ILE A 107 5.97 3.73 -3.74
CA ILE A 107 6.11 2.30 -3.97
C ILE A 107 5.74 1.94 -5.40
N THR A 108 6.72 1.43 -6.13
CA THR A 108 6.58 0.87 -7.48
C THR A 108 6.77 -0.65 -7.50
N GLY A 109 7.44 -1.20 -6.48
CA GLY A 109 7.65 -2.65 -6.33
C GLY A 109 6.37 -3.40 -6.04
N ALA A 110 6.22 -4.58 -6.63
CA ALA A 110 5.05 -5.45 -6.45
C ALA A 110 5.26 -6.49 -5.34
N GLY A 111 4.17 -7.08 -4.85
CA GLY A 111 4.23 -8.23 -3.95
C GLY A 111 4.67 -7.93 -2.52
N ASN A 112 4.64 -6.67 -2.07
CA ASN A 112 5.08 -6.31 -0.73
C ASN A 112 3.97 -6.50 0.32
N ILE A 113 4.34 -7.06 1.46
CA ILE A 113 3.48 -7.23 2.64
C ILE A 113 4.06 -6.42 3.81
N GLY A 114 3.31 -5.42 4.29
CA GLY A 114 3.62 -4.63 5.48
C GLY A 114 2.51 -4.75 6.51
N ILE A 115 2.76 -5.38 7.65
CA ILE A 115 1.78 -5.54 8.73
C ILE A 115 2.37 -5.00 10.04
N GLY A 116 1.81 -3.93 10.55
CA GLY A 116 2.28 -3.25 11.75
C GLY A 116 2.56 -1.77 11.50
N TYR A 117 2.69 -0.99 12.56
CA TYR A 117 3.01 0.43 12.45
C TYR A 117 4.39 0.62 11.77
N LYS A 118 4.40 1.34 10.63
CA LYS A 118 5.60 1.60 9.82
C LYS A 118 6.35 0.34 9.35
N ALA A 119 5.71 -0.83 9.25
CA ALA A 119 6.31 -2.00 8.62
C ALA A 119 6.59 -1.71 7.13
N GLY A 120 7.81 -1.93 6.66
CA GLY A 120 8.24 -1.65 5.29
C GLY A 120 8.13 -0.17 4.89
N TYR A 121 8.24 0.77 5.84
CA TYR A 121 7.86 2.17 5.64
C TYR A 121 8.55 2.85 4.46
N ALA A 122 9.86 2.64 4.29
CA ALA A 122 10.65 3.32 3.26
C ALA A 122 10.73 2.55 1.92
N ILE A 123 10.10 1.39 1.78
CA ILE A 123 10.12 0.61 0.53
C ILE A 123 9.66 1.49 -0.64
N THR A 124 10.42 1.44 -1.73
CA THR A 124 10.14 2.16 -2.99
C THR A 124 10.05 1.19 -4.17
N SER A 125 11.16 0.80 -4.76
CA SER A 125 11.23 -0.12 -5.90
C SER A 125 11.38 -1.60 -5.50
N GLY A 126 11.72 -1.87 -4.23
CA GLY A 126 11.86 -3.24 -3.73
C GLY A 126 10.58 -4.05 -3.87
N ALA A 127 10.71 -5.29 -4.33
CA ALA A 127 9.57 -6.19 -4.55
C ALA A 127 9.66 -7.44 -3.66
N ASP A 128 8.52 -8.10 -3.45
CA ASP A 128 8.43 -9.37 -2.75
C ASP A 128 8.97 -9.35 -1.30
N ASN A 129 8.86 -8.21 -0.61
CA ASN A 129 9.25 -8.10 0.79
C ASN A 129 8.10 -8.47 1.73
N VAL A 130 8.43 -9.14 2.83
CA VAL A 130 7.52 -9.43 3.95
C VAL A 130 8.03 -8.71 5.19
N ALA A 131 7.31 -7.69 5.65
CA ALA A 131 7.58 -6.92 6.85
C ALA A 131 6.41 -7.05 7.83
N ILE A 132 6.56 -7.84 8.90
CA ILE A 132 5.49 -8.07 9.89
C ILE A 132 6.01 -7.72 11.29
N GLY A 133 5.46 -6.68 11.87
CA GLY A 133 5.84 -6.18 13.19
C GLY A 133 6.00 -4.66 13.20
N HIS A 134 5.99 -4.06 14.40
CA HIS A 134 6.26 -2.63 14.57
C HIS A 134 7.67 -2.31 14.01
N GLN A 135 7.75 -1.43 13.00
CA GLN A 135 9.00 -1.00 12.36
C GLN A 135 9.85 -2.14 11.74
N ALA A 136 9.29 -3.30 11.46
CA ALA A 136 9.99 -4.33 10.68
C ALA A 136 10.35 -3.78 9.29
N LEU A 137 11.59 -3.98 8.84
CA LEU A 137 12.12 -3.55 7.53
C LEU A 137 11.84 -2.06 7.24
N MET A 138 12.00 -1.18 8.24
CA MET A 138 11.50 0.21 8.18
C MET A 138 12.30 1.09 7.21
N THR A 139 13.61 0.88 7.06
CA THR A 139 14.49 1.75 6.25
C THR A 139 14.83 1.19 4.87
N GLU A 140 14.40 -0.02 4.56
CA GLU A 140 14.57 -0.62 3.24
C GLU A 140 13.89 0.22 2.16
N ASP A 141 14.60 0.59 1.10
CA ASP A 141 14.04 1.43 0.04
C ASP A 141 13.92 0.73 -1.32
N GLY A 142 14.99 0.18 -1.86
CA GLY A 142 15.01 -0.36 -3.22
C GLY A 142 15.21 -1.87 -3.32
N ASP A 143 15.52 -2.54 -2.22
CA ASP A 143 15.88 -3.95 -2.23
C ASP A 143 14.65 -4.85 -2.09
N GLY A 144 14.72 -6.04 -2.64
CA GLY A 144 13.61 -6.98 -2.62
C GLY A 144 13.91 -8.29 -1.89
N ARG A 145 12.86 -9.10 -1.76
CA ARG A 145 12.91 -10.50 -1.31
C ARG A 145 13.42 -10.69 0.11
N ASN A 146 13.12 -9.74 0.98
CA ASN A 146 13.43 -9.86 2.40
C ASN A 146 12.23 -10.36 3.19
N VAL A 147 12.48 -11.13 4.25
CA VAL A 147 11.49 -11.56 5.24
C VAL A 147 11.91 -11.05 6.61
N ALA A 148 11.17 -10.08 7.14
CA ALA A 148 11.37 -9.49 8.45
C ALA A 148 10.10 -9.67 9.29
N ILE A 149 10.14 -10.57 10.28
CA ILE A 149 8.99 -10.88 11.14
C ILE A 149 9.37 -10.67 12.60
N GLY A 150 8.77 -9.68 13.23
CA GLY A 150 9.03 -9.29 14.61
C GLY A 150 9.21 -7.78 14.72
N THR A 151 8.98 -7.24 15.91
CA THR A 151 9.25 -5.81 16.17
C THR A 151 10.72 -5.51 15.87
N SER A 152 10.98 -4.47 15.09
CA SER A 152 12.31 -4.02 14.67
C SER A 152 13.17 -5.06 13.94
N ALA A 153 12.60 -6.15 13.42
CA ALA A 153 13.35 -7.08 12.59
C ALA A 153 13.85 -6.37 11.31
N LEU A 154 15.15 -6.45 11.01
CA LEU A 154 15.83 -5.81 9.88
C LEU A 154 15.53 -4.29 9.74
N THR A 155 15.28 -3.58 10.84
CA THR A 155 14.85 -2.16 10.79
C THR A 155 15.81 -1.28 10.01
N ASN A 156 17.13 -1.50 10.11
CA ASN A 156 18.17 -0.66 9.53
C ASN A 156 18.73 -1.19 8.21
N GLN A 157 18.14 -2.26 7.66
CA GLN A 157 18.63 -2.80 6.39
C GLN A 157 18.33 -1.84 5.25
N ASN A 158 19.33 -1.66 4.37
CA ASN A 158 19.23 -0.96 3.09
C ASN A 158 20.48 -1.37 2.26
N ALA A 159 20.40 -2.46 1.52
CA ALA A 159 21.56 -3.09 0.88
C ALA A 159 21.88 -2.53 -0.51
N GLY A 160 20.93 -1.87 -1.16
CA GLY A 160 21.08 -1.34 -2.52
C GLY A 160 20.99 -2.42 -3.62
N ALA A 161 20.58 -3.64 -3.27
CA ALA A 161 20.31 -4.77 -4.18
C ALA A 161 19.45 -5.82 -3.49
N ASP A 162 18.83 -6.72 -4.24
CA ASP A 162 18.04 -7.83 -3.67
C ASP A 162 18.84 -8.60 -2.61
N ALA A 163 18.39 -8.56 -1.37
CA ALA A 163 19.21 -9.02 -0.25
C ALA A 163 18.89 -10.44 0.20
N TYR A 164 17.69 -10.94 -0.03
CA TYR A 164 17.23 -12.29 0.35
C TYR A 164 17.39 -12.60 1.85
N ASN A 165 17.39 -11.59 2.71
CA ASN A 165 17.57 -11.76 4.14
C ASN A 165 16.30 -12.29 4.78
N VAL A 166 16.47 -13.22 5.74
CA VAL A 166 15.38 -13.73 6.56
C VAL A 166 15.70 -13.47 8.04
N ALA A 167 14.85 -12.72 8.71
CA ALA A 167 14.95 -12.41 10.13
C ALA A 167 13.59 -12.62 10.81
N VAL A 168 13.55 -13.51 11.79
CA VAL A 168 12.33 -13.83 12.55
C VAL A 168 12.63 -13.71 14.05
N GLY A 169 11.99 -12.74 14.70
CA GLY A 169 12.16 -12.46 16.12
C GLY A 169 12.29 -10.98 16.43
N TYR A 170 12.14 -10.62 17.69
CA TYR A 170 12.31 -9.26 18.21
C TYR A 170 13.76 -8.80 18.00
N ASP A 171 13.97 -7.61 17.43
CA ASP A 171 15.26 -6.99 17.12
C ASP A 171 16.22 -7.87 16.30
N THR A 172 15.73 -8.92 15.62
CA THR A 172 16.57 -9.81 14.82
C THR A 172 17.12 -9.05 13.62
N GLY A 173 18.45 -9.05 13.47
CA GLY A 173 19.13 -8.34 12.39
C GLY A 173 19.04 -6.81 12.51
N LEU A 174 18.75 -6.24 13.70
CA LEU A 174 18.61 -4.79 13.90
C LEU A 174 19.82 -3.99 13.40
N SER A 175 21.04 -4.53 13.53
CA SER A 175 22.28 -3.88 13.11
C SER A 175 22.70 -4.24 11.66
N VAL A 176 21.94 -5.04 10.97
CA VAL A 176 22.19 -5.32 9.54
C VAL A 176 21.84 -4.07 8.74
N THR A 177 22.77 -3.60 7.95
CA THR A 177 22.58 -2.44 7.06
C THR A 177 22.67 -2.83 5.60
N THR A 178 23.79 -3.36 5.15
CA THR A 178 24.06 -3.71 3.75
C THR A 178 24.33 -5.21 3.55
N GLY A 179 24.03 -6.03 4.55
CA GLY A 179 24.21 -7.48 4.48
C GLY A 179 23.30 -8.10 3.41
N ILE A 180 23.89 -8.86 2.50
CA ILE A 180 23.20 -9.71 1.54
C ILE A 180 23.59 -11.16 1.78
N LYS A 181 22.66 -12.09 1.51
CA LYS A 181 22.89 -13.53 1.67
C LYS A 181 24.02 -14.02 0.80
#